data_486acfec0bcce1e47433ae9c36bb4060
#
_entry.id   486acfec0bcce1e47433ae9c36bb4060
#
_cell.length_a   1.000
_cell.length_b   1.000
_cell.length_c   1.000
_cell.angle_alpha   90.00
_cell.angle_beta   90.00
_cell.angle_gamma   90.00
#
_symmetry.space_group_name_H-M   'P 1'
#
loop_
_entity.id
_entity.type
_entity.pdbx_description
1 polymer ?
#
loop_
_entity_poly.entity_id
_entity_poly.type
_entity_poly.pdbx_seq_one_letter_code
_entity_poly.pdbx_strand_id
1 'polypeptide(L)'
;WKQRKLGDVFKEYSEKNHAEQPALTIMQGEGTIKREDSERNLLYNKSNLSSYKMVYQDDFIVHLRSFEGGLEKASCNGIVSPAYHIFHGEKADSRFYYSYFRSYEFIKRKLVPHIYGIRDGRSIDIAGMKTIDIPYPSFEEQQRIGDYLDSVNNLITFHQQKCDELKNIKKFMLQNMFVSGK
;
A
#
# COMPACT_ATOMS: atom_id res chain seq x y z
N TRP A 1 -2.82 23.49 -7.12
CA TRP A 1 -2.18 23.21 -5.82
C TRP A 1 -0.70 23.56 -5.86
N LYS A 2 -0.17 24.03 -4.72
CA LYS A 2 1.27 24.19 -4.55
C LYS A 2 1.95 22.83 -4.69
N GLN A 3 3.19 22.85 -5.18
CA GLN A 3 4.03 21.65 -5.24
C GLN A 3 5.08 21.73 -4.13
N ARG A 4 5.41 20.58 -3.54
CA ARG A 4 6.52 20.43 -2.58
C ARG A 4 7.32 19.19 -2.91
N LYS A 5 8.57 19.15 -2.50
CA LYS A 5 9.38 17.95 -2.64
C LYS A 5 8.82 16.83 -1.75
N LEU A 6 8.80 15.60 -2.27
CA LEU A 6 8.35 14.44 -1.51
C LEU A 6 9.09 14.33 -0.18
N GLY A 7 10.42 14.51 -0.16
CA GLY A 7 11.23 14.47 1.04
C GLY A 7 11.00 15.62 2.02
N ASP A 8 10.33 16.71 1.62
CA ASP A 8 9.92 17.79 2.52
C ASP A 8 8.62 17.45 3.24
N VAL A 9 7.71 16.74 2.57
CA VAL A 9 6.40 16.33 3.09
C VAL A 9 6.51 15.03 3.90
N PHE A 10 7.29 14.07 3.40
CA PHE A 10 7.46 12.75 4.00
C PHE A 10 8.90 12.56 4.46
N LYS A 11 9.08 12.34 5.76
CA LYS A 11 10.39 12.11 6.35
C LYS A 11 10.69 10.62 6.44
N GLU A 12 11.83 10.23 5.89
CA GLU A 12 12.32 8.87 6.05
C GLU A 12 12.82 8.65 7.48
N TYR A 13 12.49 7.50 8.05
CA TYR A 13 13.00 7.08 9.35
C TYR A 13 13.34 5.59 9.38
N SER A 14 14.05 5.17 10.41
CA SER A 14 14.44 3.78 10.61
C SER A 14 14.55 3.51 12.11
N GLU A 15 13.48 2.96 12.68
CA GLU A 15 13.38 2.55 14.07
C GLU A 15 13.45 1.02 14.14
N LYS A 16 14.21 0.48 15.09
CA LYS A 16 14.47 -0.96 15.21
C LYS A 16 14.27 -1.42 16.65
N ASN A 17 14.46 -2.74 16.88
CA ASN A 17 14.37 -3.37 18.20
C ASN A 17 12.93 -3.47 18.75
N HIS A 18 11.97 -3.70 17.86
CA HIS A 18 10.56 -3.93 18.16
C HIS A 18 10.14 -5.37 17.79
N ALA A 19 10.94 -6.35 18.22
CA ALA A 19 10.72 -7.77 17.87
C ALA A 19 9.40 -8.35 18.41
N GLU A 20 8.77 -7.66 19.37
CA GLU A 20 7.46 -7.98 19.94
C GLU A 20 6.29 -7.61 19.00
N GLN A 21 6.54 -6.75 18.02
CA GLN A 21 5.51 -6.32 17.08
C GLN A 21 5.28 -7.34 15.97
N PRO A 22 4.05 -7.40 15.41
CA PRO A 22 3.74 -8.32 14.33
C PRO A 22 4.58 -8.03 13.09
N ALA A 23 5.15 -9.07 12.49
CA ALA A 23 5.84 -8.94 11.22
C ALA A 23 4.83 -8.77 10.08
N LEU A 24 5.01 -7.73 9.28
CA LEU A 24 4.15 -7.40 8.16
C LEU A 24 4.75 -7.83 6.83
N THR A 25 3.88 -8.13 5.87
CA THR A 25 4.22 -8.29 4.46
C THR A 25 3.47 -7.27 3.63
N ILE A 26 4.11 -6.80 2.55
CA ILE A 26 3.49 -5.85 1.62
C ILE A 26 2.66 -6.64 0.61
N MET A 27 1.41 -6.23 0.47
CA MET A 27 0.51 -6.68 -0.58
C MET A 27 0.34 -5.54 -1.59
N GLN A 28 0.77 -5.80 -2.82
CA GLN A 28 0.71 -4.77 -3.86
C GLN A 28 -0.73 -4.36 -4.13
N GLY A 29 -1.03 -3.09 -3.86
CA GLY A 29 -2.35 -2.54 -4.05
C GLY A 29 -3.31 -2.64 -2.88
N GLU A 30 -2.91 -3.31 -1.82
CA GLU A 30 -3.74 -3.58 -0.65
C GLU A 30 -3.10 -3.07 0.65
N GLY A 31 -1.86 -2.54 0.56
CA GLY A 31 -1.09 -2.08 1.72
C GLY A 31 -0.30 -3.20 2.38
N THR A 32 -0.44 -3.35 3.71
CA THR A 32 0.25 -4.39 4.47
C THR A 32 -0.72 -5.31 5.19
N ILE A 33 -0.33 -6.59 5.31
CA ILE A 33 -1.03 -7.57 6.15
C ILE A 33 -0.02 -8.20 7.13
N LYS A 34 -0.50 -8.75 8.23
CA LYS A 34 0.35 -9.55 9.11
C LYS A 34 0.79 -10.81 8.37
N ARG A 35 2.04 -11.22 8.56
CA ARG A 35 2.57 -12.42 7.89
C ARG A 35 1.84 -13.69 8.27
N GLU A 36 1.36 -13.77 9.50
CA GLU A 36 0.56 -14.90 9.99
C GLU A 36 -0.79 -15.04 9.27
N ASP A 37 -1.35 -13.93 8.77
CA ASP A 37 -2.62 -13.91 8.01
C ASP A 37 -2.40 -14.12 6.50
N SER A 38 -1.13 -14.20 6.05
CA SER A 38 -0.81 -14.41 4.65
C SER A 38 -0.93 -15.87 4.26
N GLU A 39 -1.65 -16.18 3.19
CA GLU A 39 -1.72 -17.52 2.58
C GLU A 39 -0.35 -18.05 2.13
N ARG A 40 0.63 -17.18 1.97
CA ARG A 40 2.01 -17.54 1.64
C ARG A 40 2.76 -17.83 2.93
N ASN A 41 3.16 -19.09 3.15
CA ASN A 41 4.11 -19.50 4.19
C ASN A 41 5.47 -18.83 3.93
N LEU A 42 5.59 -17.56 4.24
CA LEU A 42 6.84 -16.82 4.18
C LEU A 42 7.69 -17.19 5.39
N LEU A 43 8.53 -18.22 5.21
CA LEU A 43 9.53 -18.58 6.20
C LEU A 43 10.41 -17.35 6.48
N TYR A 44 10.41 -16.88 7.69
CA TYR A 44 11.32 -15.84 8.17
C TYR A 44 12.05 -16.32 9.42
N ASN A 45 13.31 -15.95 9.51
CA ASN A 45 14.12 -16.33 10.66
C ASN A 45 13.75 -15.44 11.85
N LYS A 46 13.06 -16.01 12.84
CA LYS A 46 12.64 -15.32 14.06
C LYS A 46 13.81 -14.72 14.85
N SER A 47 15.04 -15.22 14.68
CA SER A 47 16.22 -14.73 15.38
C SER A 47 16.67 -13.32 14.94
N ASN A 48 16.21 -12.81 13.78
CA ASN A 48 16.64 -11.54 13.22
C ASN A 48 15.58 -10.44 13.29
N LEU A 49 14.49 -10.63 14.03
CA LEU A 49 13.39 -9.63 14.11
C LEU A 49 13.81 -8.30 14.73
N SER A 50 14.83 -8.29 15.59
CA SER A 50 15.38 -7.06 16.15
C SER A 50 15.99 -6.12 15.10
N SER A 51 16.40 -6.65 13.94
CA SER A 51 16.91 -5.85 12.82
C SER A 51 15.80 -5.23 11.96
N TYR A 52 14.57 -5.72 12.09
CA TYR A 52 13.44 -5.21 11.33
C TYR A 52 13.11 -3.77 11.74
N LYS A 53 12.53 -3.04 10.82
CA LYS A 53 12.16 -1.63 11.02
C LYS A 53 10.70 -1.54 11.46
N MET A 54 10.45 -0.77 12.50
CA MET A 54 9.11 -0.39 12.93
C MET A 54 8.43 0.45 11.86
N VAL A 55 7.16 0.17 11.60
CA VAL A 55 6.27 0.97 10.75
C VAL A 55 4.99 1.23 11.50
N TYR A 56 4.52 2.45 11.47
CA TYR A 56 3.25 2.84 12.06
C TYR A 56 2.14 2.84 11.01
N GLN A 57 0.92 2.66 11.47
CA GLN A 57 -0.25 2.77 10.60
C GLN A 57 -0.21 4.10 9.83
N ASP A 58 -0.60 4.05 8.56
CA ASP A 58 -0.60 5.20 7.63
C ASP A 58 0.76 5.67 7.13
N ASP A 59 1.87 5.09 7.57
CA ASP A 59 3.17 5.31 6.94
C ASP A 59 3.24 4.73 5.54
N PHE A 60 4.11 5.29 4.72
CA PHE A 60 4.39 4.79 3.38
C PHE A 60 5.66 3.96 3.35
N ILE A 61 5.58 2.84 2.63
CA ILE A 61 6.67 1.87 2.51
C ILE A 61 7.09 1.77 1.05
N VAL A 62 8.38 1.92 0.80
CA VAL A 62 8.98 1.69 -0.53
C VAL A 62 9.64 0.32 -0.54
N HIS A 63 9.11 -0.56 -1.38
CA HIS A 63 9.69 -1.87 -1.65
C HIS A 63 10.65 -1.76 -2.84
N LEU A 64 11.93 -2.09 -2.63
CA LEU A 64 12.99 -1.89 -3.63
C LEU A 64 12.83 -2.69 -4.93
N ARG A 65 11.99 -3.70 -4.97
CA ARG A 65 11.86 -4.62 -6.11
C ARG A 65 10.52 -4.62 -6.83
N SER A 66 9.51 -3.97 -6.30
CA SER A 66 8.16 -3.97 -6.88
C SER A 66 7.67 -2.54 -7.11
N PHE A 67 8.00 -1.98 -8.27
CA PHE A 67 7.71 -0.57 -8.60
C PHE A 67 6.40 -0.37 -9.33
N GLU A 68 5.70 -1.44 -9.67
CA GLU A 68 4.48 -1.35 -10.48
C GLU A 68 3.30 -0.78 -9.69
N GLY A 69 3.36 -0.82 -8.36
CA GLY A 69 2.31 -0.36 -7.47
C GLY A 69 2.54 1.00 -6.79
N GLY A 70 3.70 1.65 -6.98
CA GLY A 70 4.03 2.90 -6.26
C GLY A 70 4.46 2.66 -4.81
N LEU A 71 4.13 3.59 -3.91
CA LEU A 71 4.34 3.45 -2.47
C LEU A 71 3.15 2.74 -1.84
N GLU A 72 3.41 1.74 -1.01
CA GLU A 72 2.36 1.04 -0.26
C GLU A 72 2.17 1.66 1.12
N LYS A 73 0.93 1.65 1.59
CA LYS A 73 0.55 2.21 2.89
C LYS A 73 0.48 1.12 3.95
N ALA A 74 1.02 1.40 5.14
CA ALA A 74 0.88 0.50 6.28
C ALA A 74 -0.56 0.49 6.81
N SER A 75 -1.17 -0.68 6.85
CA SER A 75 -2.56 -0.87 7.31
C SER A 75 -2.66 -0.95 8.85
N CYS A 76 -1.56 -1.27 9.52
CA CYS A 76 -1.45 -1.36 10.97
C CYS A 76 0.00 -1.18 11.42
N ASN A 77 0.20 -1.01 12.72
CA ASN A 77 1.52 -1.00 13.34
C ASN A 77 2.17 -2.38 13.23
N GLY A 78 3.48 -2.42 13.01
CA GLY A 78 4.24 -3.67 12.95
C GLY A 78 5.67 -3.46 12.48
N ILE A 79 6.34 -4.56 12.16
CA ILE A 79 7.73 -4.53 11.69
C ILE A 79 7.83 -5.07 10.26
N VAL A 80 8.69 -4.43 9.47
CA VAL A 80 8.96 -4.80 8.08
C VAL A 80 10.43 -5.07 7.83
N SER A 81 10.74 -5.69 6.70
CA SER A 81 12.12 -6.01 6.30
C SER A 81 13.05 -4.79 6.40
N PRO A 82 14.30 -4.98 6.89
CA PRO A 82 15.30 -3.89 6.94
C PRO A 82 15.61 -3.27 5.57
N ALA A 83 15.34 -4.00 4.48
CA ALA A 83 15.56 -3.52 3.12
C ALA A 83 14.55 -2.45 2.65
N TYR A 84 13.44 -2.27 3.38
CA TYR A 84 12.42 -1.29 2.99
C TYR A 84 12.74 0.10 3.52
N HIS A 85 12.28 1.12 2.79
CA HIS A 85 12.35 2.51 3.22
C HIS A 85 10.96 2.96 3.69
N ILE A 86 10.91 3.58 4.86
CA ILE A 86 9.67 3.97 5.54
C ILE A 86 9.63 5.49 5.60
N PHE A 87 8.48 6.05 5.25
CA PHE A 87 8.24 7.48 5.17
C PHE A 87 7.01 7.87 5.98
N HIS A 88 7.19 8.82 6.89
CA HIS A 88 6.12 9.41 7.69
C HIS A 88 5.82 10.84 7.26
N GLY A 89 4.54 11.23 7.25
CA GLY A 89 4.10 12.57 6.92
C GLY A 89 3.23 13.19 8.01
N GLU A 90 3.78 14.17 8.77
CA GLU A 90 3.06 14.79 9.91
C GLU A 90 1.79 15.55 9.52
N LYS A 91 1.78 16.20 8.36
CA LYS A 91 0.66 17.01 7.83
C LYS A 91 0.26 16.51 6.44
N ALA A 92 0.14 15.20 6.32
CA ALA A 92 -0.18 14.53 5.08
C ALA A 92 -1.27 13.48 5.35
N ASP A 93 -2.45 13.65 4.74
CA ASP A 93 -3.50 12.64 4.81
C ASP A 93 -3.08 11.43 3.97
N SER A 94 -2.90 10.30 4.63
CA SER A 94 -2.41 9.06 3.99
C SER A 94 -3.35 8.56 2.89
N ARG A 95 -4.66 8.78 2.98
CA ARG A 95 -5.68 8.34 2.02
C ARG A 95 -5.57 9.13 0.72
N PHE A 96 -5.38 10.47 0.83
CA PHE A 96 -5.12 11.34 -0.30
C PHE A 96 -3.84 10.93 -1.04
N TYR A 97 -2.73 10.81 -0.31
CA TYR A 97 -1.44 10.50 -0.91
C TYR A 97 -1.33 9.05 -1.40
N TYR A 98 -2.00 8.10 -0.76
CA TYR A 98 -2.02 6.72 -1.24
C TYR A 98 -2.61 6.63 -2.64
N SER A 99 -3.75 7.29 -2.87
CA SER A 99 -4.37 7.36 -4.19
C SER A 99 -3.46 8.06 -5.21
N TYR A 100 -2.81 9.17 -4.81
CA TYR A 100 -1.88 9.88 -5.67
C TYR A 100 -0.65 9.04 -6.03
N PHE A 101 -0.01 8.38 -5.06
CA PHE A 101 1.17 7.55 -5.28
C PHE A 101 0.90 6.32 -6.14
N ARG A 102 -0.34 5.91 -6.26
CA ARG A 102 -0.78 4.82 -7.15
C ARG A 102 -1.24 5.31 -8.51
N SER A 103 -1.29 6.61 -8.73
CA SER A 103 -1.71 7.17 -10.01
C SER A 103 -0.68 6.91 -11.12
N TYR A 104 -1.18 6.80 -12.36
CA TYR A 104 -0.32 6.70 -13.54
C TYR A 104 0.68 7.86 -13.62
N GLU A 105 0.22 9.07 -13.29
CA GLU A 105 1.06 10.28 -13.31
C GLU A 105 2.26 10.14 -12.36
N PHE A 106 2.02 9.70 -11.13
CA PHE A 106 3.12 9.52 -10.18
C PHE A 106 4.04 8.37 -10.60
N ILE A 107 3.48 7.18 -10.85
CA ILE A 107 4.29 5.98 -11.10
C ILE A 107 5.08 6.13 -12.41
N LYS A 108 4.41 6.43 -13.53
CA LYS A 108 5.04 6.36 -14.84
C LYS A 108 5.82 7.62 -15.21
N ARG A 109 5.38 8.79 -14.77
CA ARG A 109 6.02 10.04 -15.15
C ARG A 109 7.01 10.58 -14.14
N LYS A 110 6.74 10.36 -12.84
CA LYS A 110 7.57 10.93 -11.77
C LYS A 110 8.49 9.93 -11.12
N LEU A 111 8.04 8.70 -10.83
CA LEU A 111 8.83 7.69 -10.13
C LEU A 111 9.77 6.91 -11.07
N VAL A 112 9.29 6.51 -12.25
CA VAL A 112 10.09 5.70 -13.21
C VAL A 112 11.45 6.32 -13.54
N PRO A 113 11.62 7.64 -13.72
CA PRO A 113 12.93 8.25 -13.94
C PRO A 113 13.96 8.02 -12.84
N HIS A 114 13.52 7.66 -11.64
CA HIS A 114 14.37 7.37 -10.48
C HIS A 114 14.55 5.86 -10.25
N ILE A 115 14.23 5.02 -11.24
CA ILE A 115 14.39 3.57 -11.15
C ILE A 115 15.59 3.16 -12.01
N TYR A 116 16.53 2.45 -11.39
CA TYR A 116 17.72 1.91 -12.07
C TYR A 116 17.63 0.41 -12.25
N GLY A 117 18.45 -0.08 -13.16
CA GLY A 117 18.64 -1.50 -13.39
C GLY A 117 17.67 -2.12 -14.38
N ILE A 118 17.95 -3.37 -14.75
CA ILE A 118 17.20 -4.12 -15.76
C ILE A 118 16.65 -5.39 -15.12
N ARG A 119 15.39 -5.71 -15.38
CA ARG A 119 14.69 -6.90 -14.88
C ARG A 119 14.69 -6.99 -13.35
N ASP A 120 15.14 -8.13 -12.80
CA ASP A 120 15.09 -8.43 -11.35
C ASP A 120 16.09 -7.62 -10.50
N GLY A 121 16.99 -6.87 -11.15
CA GLY A 121 17.95 -5.98 -10.50
C GLY A 121 17.51 -4.52 -10.39
N ARG A 122 16.23 -4.21 -10.61
CA ARG A 122 15.73 -2.83 -10.46
C ARG A 122 15.81 -2.36 -9.02
N SER A 123 16.22 -1.11 -8.84
CA SER A 123 16.25 -0.42 -7.55
C SER A 123 15.78 1.02 -7.70
N ILE A 124 15.17 1.57 -6.65
CA ILE A 124 14.80 2.98 -6.61
C ILE A 124 15.96 3.80 -6.07
N ASP A 125 16.27 4.91 -6.74
CA ASP A 125 17.04 5.99 -6.16
C ASP A 125 16.19 6.74 -5.14
N ILE A 126 16.37 6.40 -3.87
CA ILE A 126 15.64 7.03 -2.77
C ILE A 126 15.97 8.53 -2.67
N ALA A 127 17.21 8.94 -2.93
CA ALA A 127 17.61 10.34 -2.92
C ALA A 127 16.91 11.11 -4.03
N GLY A 128 16.92 10.59 -5.25
CA GLY A 128 16.20 11.15 -6.38
C GLY A 128 14.68 11.16 -6.17
N MET A 129 14.10 10.09 -5.64
CA MET A 129 12.68 10.03 -5.32
C MET A 129 12.25 11.15 -4.35
N LYS A 130 13.07 11.47 -3.35
CA LYS A 130 12.80 12.58 -2.41
C LYS A 130 12.75 13.96 -3.09
N THR A 131 13.33 14.11 -4.28
CA THR A 131 13.30 15.38 -5.04
C THR A 131 12.06 15.54 -5.92
N ILE A 132 11.21 14.52 -6.01
CA ILE A 132 9.99 14.56 -6.82
C ILE A 132 9.03 15.62 -6.28
N ASP A 133 8.52 16.47 -7.17
CA ASP A 133 7.47 17.42 -6.82
C ASP A 133 6.11 16.73 -6.76
N ILE A 134 5.48 16.82 -5.59
CA ILE A 134 4.15 16.26 -5.32
C ILE A 134 3.14 17.37 -5.00
N PRO A 135 1.85 17.19 -5.31
CA PRO A 135 0.82 18.15 -4.94
C PRO A 135 0.72 18.30 -3.43
N TYR A 136 0.58 19.54 -2.97
CA TYR A 136 0.46 19.86 -1.55
C TYR A 136 -0.71 20.83 -1.32
N PRO A 137 -1.96 20.32 -1.35
CA PRO A 137 -3.14 21.10 -0.95
C PRO A 137 -3.14 21.38 0.55
N SER A 138 -4.10 22.18 1.03
CA SER A 138 -4.29 22.34 2.47
C SER A 138 -4.65 21.00 3.13
N PHE A 139 -4.32 20.83 4.41
CA PHE A 139 -4.60 19.56 5.09
C PHE A 139 -6.11 19.24 5.11
N GLU A 140 -6.96 20.27 5.29
CA GLU A 140 -8.41 20.12 5.20
C GLU A 140 -8.89 19.63 3.83
N GLU A 141 -8.26 20.11 2.77
CA GLU A 141 -8.59 19.67 1.41
C GLU A 141 -8.13 18.24 1.16
N GLN A 142 -6.94 17.86 1.66
CA GLN A 142 -6.47 16.46 1.63
C GLN A 142 -7.47 15.53 2.32
N GLN A 143 -7.94 15.90 3.52
CA GLN A 143 -8.92 15.13 4.28
C GLN A 143 -10.25 14.97 3.52
N ARG A 144 -10.79 16.05 2.97
CA ARG A 144 -12.04 16.00 2.18
C ARG A 144 -11.92 15.07 0.98
N ILE A 145 -10.79 15.12 0.28
CA ILE A 145 -10.54 14.23 -0.85
C ILE A 145 -10.37 12.78 -0.36
N GLY A 146 -9.65 12.56 0.75
CA GLY A 146 -9.50 11.26 1.38
C GLY A 146 -10.84 10.64 1.76
N ASP A 147 -11.72 11.40 2.43
CA ASP A 147 -13.07 10.96 2.82
C ASP A 147 -13.93 10.59 1.60
N TYR A 148 -13.83 11.39 0.54
CA TYR A 148 -14.55 11.10 -0.71
C TYR A 148 -14.04 9.80 -1.36
N LEU A 149 -12.72 9.61 -1.43
CA LEU A 149 -12.12 8.41 -2.02
C LEU A 149 -12.47 7.16 -1.21
N ASP A 150 -12.44 7.24 0.12
CA ASP A 150 -12.88 6.13 0.99
C ASP A 150 -14.35 5.80 0.78
N SER A 151 -15.21 6.80 0.64
CA SER A 151 -16.64 6.61 0.35
C SER A 151 -16.85 5.88 -0.99
N VAL A 152 -16.10 6.26 -2.02
CA VAL A 152 -16.15 5.60 -3.33
C VAL A 152 -15.64 4.15 -3.24
N ASN A 153 -14.54 3.91 -2.53
CA ASN A 153 -14.00 2.56 -2.34
C ASN A 153 -14.99 1.65 -1.58
N ASN A 154 -15.65 2.18 -0.55
CA ASN A 154 -16.67 1.46 0.19
C ASN A 154 -17.87 1.08 -0.70
N LEU A 155 -18.31 1.98 -1.58
CA LEU A 155 -19.37 1.70 -2.56
C LEU A 155 -18.94 0.61 -3.55
N ILE A 156 -17.71 0.68 -4.06
CA ILE A 156 -17.16 -0.35 -4.96
C ILE A 156 -17.19 -1.72 -4.27
N THR A 157 -16.67 -1.79 -3.05
CA THR A 157 -16.62 -3.03 -2.26
C THR A 157 -18.04 -3.58 -2.00
N PHE A 158 -18.98 -2.74 -1.60
CA PHE A 158 -20.36 -3.11 -1.38
C PHE A 158 -21.02 -3.68 -2.63
N HIS A 159 -20.86 -3.00 -3.77
CA HIS A 159 -21.41 -3.49 -5.04
C HIS A 159 -20.76 -4.79 -5.51
N GLN A 160 -19.47 -4.95 -5.28
CA GLN A 160 -18.77 -6.20 -5.59
C GLN A 160 -19.33 -7.37 -4.79
N GLN A 161 -19.48 -7.21 -3.47
CA GLN A 161 -20.09 -8.22 -2.60
C GLN A 161 -21.50 -8.57 -3.07
N LYS A 162 -22.32 -7.55 -3.43
CA LYS A 162 -23.66 -7.76 -3.93
C LYS A 162 -23.70 -8.52 -5.25
N CYS A 163 -22.78 -8.23 -6.16
CA CYS A 163 -22.62 -8.99 -7.39
C CYS A 163 -22.28 -10.46 -7.13
N ASP A 164 -21.42 -10.73 -6.18
CA ASP A 164 -20.99 -12.09 -5.86
C ASP A 164 -22.12 -12.88 -5.17
N GLU A 165 -22.90 -12.24 -4.28
CA GLU A 165 -24.13 -12.84 -3.73
C GLU A 165 -25.12 -13.24 -4.85
N LEU A 166 -25.40 -12.32 -5.79
CA LEU A 166 -26.31 -12.57 -6.90
C LEU A 166 -25.82 -13.69 -7.84
N LYS A 167 -24.50 -13.76 -8.08
CA LYS A 167 -23.89 -14.87 -8.83
C LYS A 167 -24.11 -16.21 -8.11
N ASN A 168 -23.94 -16.24 -6.79
CA ASN A 168 -24.16 -17.45 -5.99
C ASN A 168 -25.63 -17.87 -6.00
N ILE A 169 -26.56 -16.94 -5.85
CA ILE A 169 -28.01 -17.21 -5.98
C ILE A 169 -28.34 -17.77 -7.37
N LYS A 170 -27.83 -17.13 -8.43
CA LYS A 170 -28.01 -17.62 -9.79
C LYS A 170 -27.50 -19.05 -9.96
N LYS A 171 -26.29 -19.33 -9.46
CA LYS A 171 -25.69 -20.68 -9.50
C LYS A 171 -26.57 -21.70 -8.78
N PHE A 172 -27.03 -21.37 -7.57
CA PHE A 172 -27.92 -22.21 -6.79
C PHE A 172 -29.24 -22.51 -7.51
N MET A 173 -29.90 -21.49 -8.09
CA MET A 173 -31.13 -21.66 -8.84
C MET A 173 -30.94 -22.57 -10.06
N LEU A 174 -29.86 -22.35 -10.85
CA LEU A 174 -29.58 -23.20 -12.02
C LEU A 174 -29.31 -24.66 -11.61
N GLN A 175 -28.66 -24.91 -10.49
CA GLN A 175 -28.44 -26.27 -10.02
C GLN A 175 -29.70 -26.98 -9.54
N ASN A 176 -30.67 -26.23 -9.01
CA ASN A 176 -31.87 -26.82 -8.40
C ASN A 176 -33.14 -26.77 -9.32
N MET A 177 -33.16 -25.86 -10.31
CA MET A 177 -34.29 -25.75 -11.23
C MET A 177 -34.31 -26.80 -12.35
N PHE A 178 -33.17 -27.41 -12.65
CA PHE A 178 -32.98 -28.39 -13.70
C PHE A 178 -32.66 -29.80 -13.16
N VAL A 179 -33.09 -30.11 -11.95
CA VAL A 179 -33.00 -31.48 -11.44
C VAL A 179 -34.00 -32.32 -12.24
N SER A 180 -33.47 -33.20 -13.09
CA SER A 180 -34.29 -34.18 -13.83
C SER A 180 -35.00 -35.06 -12.82
N GLY A 181 -36.32 -34.98 -12.76
CA GLY A 181 -37.11 -35.93 -12.01
C GLY A 181 -36.77 -37.36 -12.47
N LYS A 182 -36.43 -38.22 -11.54
CA LYS A 182 -36.41 -39.67 -11.75
C LYS A 182 -37.82 -40.19 -11.75
#